data_fa00181b0967f59c115bc86976d56201
#
_entry.id   fa00181b0967f59c115bc86976d56201
#
_cell.length_a   1.000
_cell.length_b   1.000
_cell.length_c   1.000
_cell.angle_alpha   90.00
_cell.angle_beta   90.00
_cell.angle_gamma   90.00
#
_symmetry.space_group_name_H-M   'P 1'
#
loop_
_entity.id
_entity.type
_entity.pdbx_description
1 polymer ?
#
loop_
_entity_poly.entity_id
_entity_poly.type
_entity_poly.pdbx_seq_one_letter_code
_entity_poly.pdbx_strand_id
1 'polypeptide(L)'
;MNGLVIGTGDLSELALGWATYNGDHMSMYGVNGSIPKTLVKYLVEWVANNKVDEASRATLLDIVDTPISPELIPADEHGNIKQKTEDLVGPYELHDFFLYHFLRFGASPA
;
A
#
# COMPACT_ATOMS: atom_id res chain seq x y z
N MET A 1 10.55 -20.54 -16.47
CA MET A 1 9.08 -20.38 -16.58
C MET A 1 8.77 -19.20 -17.50
N ASN A 2 7.78 -19.34 -18.35
CA ASN A 2 7.24 -18.21 -19.11
C ASN A 2 6.12 -17.58 -18.31
N GLY A 3 6.34 -16.36 -17.85
CA GLY A 3 5.35 -15.66 -17.02
C GLY A 3 5.60 -14.16 -16.94
N LEU A 4 4.61 -13.43 -16.47
CA LEU A 4 4.67 -12.00 -16.20
C LEU A 4 4.57 -11.77 -14.69
N VAL A 5 5.51 -11.00 -14.14
CA VAL A 5 5.44 -10.60 -12.72
C VAL A 5 4.60 -9.35 -12.59
N ILE A 6 3.47 -9.47 -11.90
CA ILE A 6 2.59 -8.34 -11.57
C ILE A 6 3.05 -7.74 -10.23
N GLY A 7 3.37 -6.45 -10.24
CA GLY A 7 3.70 -5.68 -9.05
C GLY A 7 2.45 -5.21 -8.32
N THR A 8 2.50 -5.24 -7.00
CA THR A 8 1.41 -4.82 -6.12
C THR A 8 1.67 -3.47 -5.45
N GLY A 9 2.85 -2.87 -5.68
CA GLY A 9 3.19 -1.53 -5.20
C GLY A 9 2.20 -0.46 -5.68
N ASP A 10 1.98 0.55 -4.88
CA ASP A 10 1.07 1.66 -5.16
C ASP A 10 1.80 2.99 -5.45
N LEU A 11 1.03 4.03 -5.81
CA LEU A 11 1.58 5.35 -6.11
C LEU A 11 2.34 5.96 -4.92
N SER A 12 1.85 5.77 -3.70
CA SER A 12 2.47 6.34 -2.49
C SER A 12 3.85 5.75 -2.24
N GLU A 13 4.00 4.44 -2.39
CA GLU A 13 5.29 3.74 -2.28
C GLU A 13 6.26 4.19 -3.37
N LEU A 14 5.80 4.32 -4.61
CA LEU A 14 6.61 4.81 -5.71
C LEU A 14 7.08 6.24 -5.49
N ALA A 15 6.22 7.11 -4.99
CA ALA A 15 6.54 8.52 -4.74
C ALA A 15 7.55 8.69 -3.60
N LEU A 16 7.45 7.87 -2.55
CA LEU A 16 8.37 7.89 -1.40
C LEU A 16 9.66 7.09 -1.67
N GLY A 17 9.72 6.30 -2.73
CA GLY A 17 10.81 5.34 -2.95
C GLY A 17 10.84 4.23 -1.91
N TRP A 18 9.72 3.90 -1.30
CA TRP A 18 9.58 2.93 -0.23
C TRP A 18 9.35 1.53 -0.79
N ALA A 19 10.43 0.84 -1.10
CA ALA A 19 10.38 -0.52 -1.64
C ALA A 19 11.58 -1.33 -1.14
N THR A 20 11.41 -2.64 -1.03
CA THR A 20 12.53 -3.53 -0.74
C THR A 20 13.38 -3.73 -2.01
N TYR A 21 14.68 -3.46 -1.90
CA TYR A 21 15.61 -3.66 -3.02
C TYR A 21 15.58 -5.12 -3.51
N ASN A 22 15.50 -5.31 -4.81
CA ASN A 22 15.32 -6.61 -5.49
C ASN A 22 14.05 -7.37 -5.06
N GLY A 23 13.06 -6.70 -4.45
CA GLY A 23 11.75 -7.24 -4.07
C GLY A 23 10.63 -6.66 -4.93
N ASP A 24 9.74 -5.96 -4.30
CA ASP A 24 8.48 -5.43 -4.86
C ASP A 24 8.64 -4.52 -6.09
N HIS A 25 9.77 -3.83 -6.25
CA HIS A 25 10.04 -3.02 -7.45
C HIS A 25 10.45 -3.84 -8.67
N MET A 26 10.76 -5.12 -8.51
CA MET A 26 11.19 -6.02 -9.58
C MET A 26 9.99 -6.67 -10.29
N SER A 27 9.02 -5.86 -10.69
CA SER A 27 7.85 -6.30 -11.44
C SER A 27 7.87 -5.77 -12.87
N MET A 28 7.19 -6.51 -13.75
CA MET A 28 7.06 -6.13 -15.17
C MET A 28 5.88 -5.21 -15.41
N TYR A 29 4.88 -5.22 -14.53
CA TYR A 29 3.69 -4.39 -14.61
C TYR A 29 3.17 -4.05 -13.21
N GLY A 30 3.00 -2.75 -12.93
CA GLY A 30 2.47 -2.25 -11.66
C GLY A 30 1.00 -1.86 -11.80
N VAL A 31 0.09 -2.72 -11.40
CA VAL A 31 -1.36 -2.51 -11.56
C VAL A 31 -1.88 -1.32 -10.76
N ASN A 32 -1.29 -1.03 -9.59
CA ASN A 32 -1.67 0.06 -8.70
C ASN A 32 -0.75 1.29 -8.81
N GLY A 33 0.08 1.39 -9.85
CA GLY A 33 1.08 2.44 -9.99
C GLY A 33 0.55 3.88 -10.03
N SER A 34 -0.73 4.08 -10.29
CA SER A 34 -1.41 5.38 -10.26
C SER A 34 -2.40 5.54 -9.10
N ILE A 35 -2.50 4.58 -8.20
CA ILE A 35 -3.47 4.55 -7.11
C ILE A 35 -2.74 4.74 -5.78
N PRO A 36 -3.03 5.81 -5.02
CA PRO A 36 -2.42 6.03 -3.72
C PRO A 36 -2.90 5.00 -2.69
N LYS A 37 -2.10 4.76 -1.66
CA LYS A 37 -2.35 3.73 -0.65
C LYS A 37 -3.69 3.91 0.06
N THR A 38 -4.06 5.11 0.41
CA THR A 38 -5.36 5.39 1.06
C THR A 38 -6.55 5.04 0.18
N LEU A 39 -6.44 5.25 -1.14
CA LEU A 39 -7.47 4.85 -2.09
C LEU A 39 -7.54 3.33 -2.25
N VAL A 40 -6.41 2.63 -2.26
CA VAL A 40 -6.38 1.16 -2.26
C VAL A 40 -7.14 0.61 -1.06
N LYS A 41 -6.85 1.14 0.13
CA LYS A 41 -7.54 0.79 1.38
C LYS A 41 -9.05 0.97 1.26
N TYR A 42 -9.49 2.14 0.82
CA TYR A 42 -10.89 2.47 0.61
C TYR A 42 -11.60 1.52 -0.38
N LEU A 43 -10.93 1.20 -1.50
CA LEU A 43 -11.46 0.28 -2.50
C LEU A 43 -11.63 -1.15 -1.95
N VAL A 44 -10.67 -1.63 -1.16
CA VAL A 44 -10.76 -2.95 -0.51
C VAL A 44 -11.92 -2.98 0.49
N GLU A 45 -12.09 -1.95 1.31
CA GLU A 45 -13.25 -1.82 2.22
C GLU A 45 -14.58 -1.82 1.46
N TRP A 46 -14.65 -1.07 0.36
CA TRP A 46 -15.84 -1.02 -0.47
C TRP A 46 -16.19 -2.40 -1.06
N VAL A 47 -15.21 -3.12 -1.60
CA VAL A 47 -15.38 -4.49 -2.12
C VAL A 47 -15.84 -5.44 -1.01
N ALA A 48 -15.22 -5.37 0.17
CA ALA A 48 -15.57 -6.18 1.33
C ALA A 48 -17.03 -6.01 1.73
N ASN A 49 -17.55 -4.79 1.67
CA ASN A 49 -18.91 -4.48 2.08
C ASN A 49 -19.98 -4.66 0.99
N ASN A 50 -19.60 -4.75 -0.28
CA ASN A 50 -20.56 -4.69 -1.39
C ASN A 50 -20.47 -5.84 -2.42
N LYS A 51 -19.37 -6.58 -2.47
CA LYS A 51 -19.08 -7.48 -3.59
C LYS A 51 -18.73 -8.92 -3.25
N VAL A 52 -18.54 -9.24 -1.97
CA VAL A 52 -18.08 -10.56 -1.53
C VAL A 52 -18.99 -11.17 -0.47
N ASP A 53 -18.84 -12.46 -0.22
CA ASP A 53 -19.51 -13.19 0.85
C ASP A 53 -18.95 -12.80 2.25
N GLU A 54 -19.62 -13.24 3.31
CA GLU A 54 -19.28 -12.86 4.69
C GLU A 54 -17.89 -13.37 5.12
N ALA A 55 -17.47 -14.55 4.67
CA ALA A 55 -16.15 -15.09 4.99
C ALA A 55 -15.03 -14.27 4.36
N SER A 56 -15.17 -13.94 3.08
CA SER A 56 -14.24 -13.08 2.36
C SER A 56 -14.25 -11.65 2.89
N ARG A 57 -15.42 -11.14 3.27
CA ARG A 57 -15.56 -9.82 3.90
C ARG A 57 -14.72 -9.72 5.17
N ALA A 58 -14.86 -10.67 6.08
CA ALA A 58 -14.10 -10.67 7.33
C ALA A 58 -12.58 -10.66 7.08
N THR A 59 -12.11 -11.46 6.13
CA THR A 59 -10.69 -11.52 5.75
C THR A 59 -10.21 -10.20 5.16
N LEU A 60 -10.97 -9.58 4.25
CA LEU A 60 -10.58 -8.31 3.64
C LEU A 60 -10.52 -7.16 4.66
N LEU A 61 -11.47 -7.11 5.61
CA LEU A 61 -11.47 -6.10 6.67
C LEU A 61 -10.30 -6.31 7.64
N ASP A 62 -9.94 -7.54 7.96
CA ASP A 62 -8.76 -7.86 8.76
C ASP A 62 -7.46 -7.38 8.09
N ILE A 63 -7.35 -7.58 6.76
CA ILE A 63 -6.22 -7.06 5.97
C ILE A 63 -6.15 -5.53 6.02
N VAL A 64 -7.29 -4.86 5.87
CA VAL A 64 -7.38 -3.38 5.92
C VAL A 64 -6.95 -2.84 7.28
N ASP A 65 -7.27 -3.53 8.36
CA ASP A 65 -6.91 -3.15 9.72
C ASP A 65 -5.47 -3.51 10.11
N THR A 66 -4.78 -4.30 9.28
CA THR A 66 -3.38 -4.67 9.52
C THR A 66 -2.47 -3.44 9.39
N PRO A 67 -1.60 -3.14 10.37
CA PRO A 67 -0.64 -2.04 10.26
C PRO A 67 0.29 -2.20 9.06
N ILE A 68 0.53 -1.10 8.36
CA ILE A 68 1.47 -1.08 7.23
C ILE A 68 2.90 -1.25 7.75
N SER A 69 3.59 -2.27 7.25
CA SER A 69 4.97 -2.59 7.65
C SER A 69 5.75 -3.18 6.47
N PRO A 70 7.09 -3.14 6.50
CA PRO A 70 7.91 -3.83 5.52
C PRO A 70 7.68 -5.35 5.63
N GLU A 71 7.13 -5.97 4.59
CA GLU A 71 6.72 -7.38 4.57
C GLU A 71 7.89 -8.37 4.68
N LEU A 72 9.09 -7.95 4.26
CA LEU A 72 10.28 -8.80 4.24
C LEU A 72 11.14 -8.69 5.50
N ILE A 73 10.74 -7.88 6.48
CA ILE A 73 11.39 -7.84 7.79
C ILE A 73 10.69 -8.84 8.72
N PRO A 74 11.42 -9.85 9.25
CA PRO A 74 10.83 -10.83 10.14
C PRO A 74 10.21 -10.18 11.39
N ALA A 75 9.08 -10.71 11.83
CA ALA A 75 8.51 -10.40 13.13
C ALA A 75 9.46 -10.79 14.27
N ASP A 76 9.23 -10.27 15.47
CA ASP A 76 9.97 -10.68 16.65
C ASP A 76 9.61 -12.12 17.09
N GLU A 77 10.30 -12.63 18.13
CA GLU A 77 10.08 -14.00 18.67
C GLU A 77 8.64 -14.25 19.14
N HIS A 78 7.86 -13.19 19.36
CA HIS A 78 6.46 -13.24 19.77
C HIS A 78 5.48 -12.98 18.62
N GLY A 79 5.97 -12.87 17.36
CA GLY A 79 5.15 -12.61 16.19
C GLY A 79 4.70 -11.16 16.03
N ASN A 80 5.26 -10.22 16.80
CA ASN A 80 4.92 -8.80 16.68
C ASN A 80 5.71 -8.14 15.54
N ILE A 81 5.07 -7.18 14.88
CA ILE A 81 5.71 -6.36 13.84
C ILE A 81 6.60 -5.33 14.53
N LYS A 82 7.93 -5.44 14.35
CA LYS A 82 8.92 -4.55 14.99
C LYS A 82 8.95 -3.14 14.39
N GLN A 83 8.56 -3.01 13.13
CA GLN A 83 8.67 -1.75 12.40
C GLN A 83 7.36 -1.47 11.66
N LYS A 84 6.78 -0.30 11.93
CA LYS A 84 5.66 0.24 11.14
C LYS A 84 6.20 1.26 10.15
N THR A 85 5.77 1.16 8.89
CA THR A 85 6.20 2.10 7.85
C THR A 85 5.87 3.55 8.21
N GLU A 86 4.67 3.80 8.73
CA GLU A 86 4.22 5.15 9.10
C GLU A 86 5.00 5.78 10.26
N ASP A 87 5.63 4.97 11.13
CA ASP A 87 6.52 5.48 12.17
C ASP A 87 7.82 6.09 11.59
N LEU A 88 8.20 5.69 10.39
CA LEU A 88 9.40 6.17 9.71
C LEU A 88 9.12 7.28 8.70
N VAL A 89 8.08 7.13 7.90
CA VAL A 89 7.77 8.04 6.78
C VAL A 89 6.62 8.99 7.07
N GLY A 90 5.89 8.79 8.16
CA GLY A 90 4.68 9.53 8.50
C GLY A 90 3.39 8.92 7.91
N PRO A 91 2.23 9.44 8.29
CA PRO A 91 0.95 8.88 7.88
C PRO A 91 0.69 9.05 6.38
N TYR A 92 0.23 7.98 5.74
CA TYR A 92 -0.06 7.98 4.31
C TYR A 92 -1.18 8.95 3.90
N GLU A 93 -2.11 9.27 4.80
CA GLU A 93 -3.15 10.28 4.56
C GLU A 93 -2.55 11.64 4.19
N LEU A 94 -1.46 12.06 4.84
CA LEU A 94 -0.76 13.30 4.52
C LEU A 94 -0.01 13.18 3.20
N HIS A 95 0.71 12.09 2.96
CA HIS A 95 1.44 11.88 1.70
C HIS A 95 0.48 11.87 0.51
N ASP A 96 -0.63 11.15 0.62
CA ASP A 96 -1.61 11.03 -0.45
C ASP A 96 -2.36 12.35 -0.70
N PHE A 97 -2.61 13.15 0.35
CA PHE A 97 -3.13 14.50 0.21
C PHE A 97 -2.17 15.38 -0.62
N PHE A 98 -0.88 15.38 -0.30
CA PHE A 98 0.11 16.16 -1.04
C PHE A 98 0.28 15.64 -2.47
N LEU A 99 0.34 14.34 -2.68
CA LEU A 99 0.43 13.73 -4.01
C LEU A 99 -0.77 14.12 -4.88
N TYR A 100 -1.98 14.08 -4.33
CA TYR A 100 -3.18 14.48 -5.05
C TYR A 100 -3.11 15.94 -5.51
N HIS A 101 -2.79 16.85 -4.61
CA HIS A 101 -2.70 18.27 -4.95
C HIS A 101 -1.55 18.60 -5.89
N PHE A 102 -0.39 17.98 -5.69
CA PHE A 102 0.78 18.18 -6.55
C PHE A 102 0.56 17.63 -7.97
N LEU A 103 0.14 16.36 -8.08
CA LEU A 103 0.00 15.70 -9.37
C LEU A 103 -1.24 16.18 -10.15
N ARG A 104 -2.35 16.38 -9.45
CA ARG A 104 -3.62 16.74 -10.10
C ARG A 104 -3.70 18.22 -10.43
N PHE A 105 -3.20 19.10 -9.57
CA PHE A 105 -3.37 20.54 -9.68
C PHE A 105 -2.05 21.32 -9.85
N GLY A 106 -0.90 20.66 -9.79
CA GLY A 106 0.40 21.31 -9.88
C GLY A 106 0.69 22.25 -8.70
N ALA A 107 0.11 22.00 -7.52
CA ALA A 107 0.31 22.82 -6.33
C ALA A 107 1.79 22.84 -5.92
N SER A 108 2.31 24.01 -5.57
CA SER A 108 3.65 24.16 -5.00
C SER A 108 3.59 24.21 -3.47
N PRO A 109 4.66 23.80 -2.77
CA PRO A 109 4.80 24.05 -1.33
C PRO A 109 4.94 25.56 -1.11
N ALA A 110 3.94 26.19 -0.62
CA ALA A 110 3.95 27.63 -0.33
C ALA A 110 3.27 27.89 1.02
#